data_d480e97424bd5c88c10c19dced985e25
#
_entry.id   d480e97424bd5c88c10c19dced985e25
#
_cell.length_a   1.000
_cell.length_b   1.000
_cell.length_c   1.000
_cell.angle_alpha   90.00
_cell.angle_beta   90.00
_cell.angle_gamma   90.00
#
_symmetry.space_group_name_H-M   'P 1'
#
loop_
_entity.id
_entity.type
_entity.pdbx_description
1 polymer ?
#
loop_
_entity_poly.entity_id
_entity_poly.type
_entity_poly.pdbx_seq_one_letter_code
_entity_poly.pdbx_strand_id
1 'polypeptide(L)'
;METDILNKLIEEIAQLNISKMTEKDFLLSWNQSDDEIAAVLKTADALRHLRNNNISPRIFDSGLAVSIFRDNSTRTRFSYASAANMLGLAVQELDEKKSQIAHGETVRETACLISFLTEAIGIRDDMYIGEGHTYMKEVAASLDEDFSDGLLPSRPAMVNLQCDLDHPTQIMADTLHLINHFGGVENLKGKKVAMSWAY
;
A
#
# COMPACT_ATOMS: atom_id res chain seq x y z
N MET A 1 16.23 -7.18 25.04
CA MET A 1 16.81 -7.20 23.68
C MET A 1 15.74 -7.10 22.58
N GLU A 2 14.71 -7.97 22.54
CA GLU A 2 13.68 -7.90 21.48
C GLU A 2 12.75 -6.70 21.61
N THR A 3 12.30 -6.39 22.82
CA THR A 3 11.48 -5.20 23.11
C THR A 3 12.22 -3.90 22.79
N ASP A 4 13.54 -3.89 22.93
CA ASP A 4 14.38 -2.71 22.70
C ASP A 4 14.44 -2.32 21.21
N ILE A 5 14.43 -3.31 20.30
CA ILE A 5 14.44 -3.04 18.84
C ILE A 5 13.11 -2.41 18.42
N LEU A 6 12.00 -2.95 18.89
CA LEU A 6 10.67 -2.43 18.55
C LEU A 6 10.46 -1.02 19.11
N ASN A 7 10.83 -0.81 20.39
CA ASN A 7 10.75 0.52 21.02
C ASN A 7 11.60 1.55 20.27
N LYS A 8 12.82 1.18 19.86
CA LYS A 8 13.68 2.06 19.07
C LYS A 8 13.01 2.43 17.73
N LEU A 9 12.43 1.47 17.00
CA LEU A 9 11.73 1.75 15.74
C LEU A 9 10.54 2.67 15.96
N ILE A 10 9.76 2.47 17.02
CA ILE A 10 8.63 3.33 17.38
C ILE A 10 9.09 4.75 17.69
N GLU A 11 10.15 4.89 18.49
CA GLU A 11 10.74 6.20 18.83
C GLU A 11 11.24 6.91 17.57
N GLU A 12 11.92 6.20 16.68
CA GLU A 12 12.40 6.76 15.41
C GLU A 12 11.25 7.20 14.49
N ILE A 13 10.16 6.42 14.39
CA ILE A 13 8.97 6.79 13.62
C ILE A 13 8.29 8.03 14.23
N ALA A 14 8.19 8.11 15.55
CA ALA A 14 7.57 9.25 16.24
C ALA A 14 8.29 10.58 16.04
N GLN A 15 9.56 10.56 15.58
CA GLN A 15 10.33 11.77 15.27
C GLN A 15 10.14 12.26 13.84
N LEU A 16 9.51 11.46 12.96
CA LEU A 16 9.31 11.80 11.56
C LEU A 16 8.10 12.73 11.37
N ASN A 17 8.20 13.61 10.38
CA ASN A 17 7.09 14.48 10.00
C ASN A 17 6.11 13.75 9.05
N ILE A 18 5.21 12.97 9.63
CA ILE A 18 4.25 12.13 8.93
C ILE A 18 2.80 12.57 9.16
N SER A 19 2.57 13.79 9.62
CA SER A 19 1.25 14.30 9.97
C SER A 19 0.24 14.27 8.81
N LYS A 20 0.71 14.30 7.58
CA LYS A 20 -0.13 14.26 6.38
C LYS A 20 -0.33 12.87 5.79
N MET A 21 0.29 11.82 6.33
CA MET A 21 0.15 10.47 5.78
C MET A 21 -1.27 9.91 5.90
N THR A 22 -2.02 10.31 6.92
CA THR A 22 -3.42 9.89 7.13
C THR A 22 -4.38 10.46 6.08
N GLU A 23 -3.96 11.48 5.35
CA GLU A 23 -4.74 12.16 4.31
C GLU A 23 -4.27 11.81 2.89
N LYS A 24 -3.30 10.87 2.77
CA LYS A 24 -2.68 10.53 1.50
C LYS A 24 -2.86 9.07 1.14
N ASP A 25 -3.08 8.85 -0.15
CA ASP A 25 -2.90 7.54 -0.77
C ASP A 25 -1.42 7.28 -1.10
N PHE A 26 -1.04 6.03 -1.12
CA PHE A 26 0.30 5.62 -1.56
C PHE A 26 0.27 5.23 -3.03
N LEU A 27 0.21 6.24 -3.93
CA LEU A 27 0.08 6.03 -5.37
C LEU A 27 1.43 5.99 -6.10
N LEU A 28 2.32 6.94 -5.82
CA LEU A 28 3.63 7.03 -6.46
C LEU A 28 4.71 7.23 -5.39
N SER A 29 5.79 6.47 -5.47
CA SER A 29 6.87 6.53 -4.49
C SER A 29 7.55 7.90 -4.44
N TRP A 30 7.71 8.58 -5.58
CA TRP A 30 8.35 9.90 -5.64
C TRP A 30 7.44 11.06 -5.21
N ASN A 31 6.17 10.82 -4.92
CA ASN A 31 5.27 11.82 -4.32
C ASN A 31 5.32 11.82 -2.79
N GLN A 32 6.07 10.89 -2.21
CA GLN A 32 6.28 10.81 -0.76
C GLN A 32 7.51 11.64 -0.36
N SER A 33 7.47 12.26 0.81
CA SER A 33 8.65 12.87 1.40
C SER A 33 9.62 11.81 1.94
N ASP A 34 10.86 12.21 2.21
CA ASP A 34 11.86 11.32 2.81
C ASP A 34 11.39 10.77 4.16
N ASP A 35 10.70 11.58 4.96
CA ASP A 35 10.13 11.14 6.24
C ASP A 35 9.00 10.12 6.07
N GLU A 36 8.13 10.31 5.08
CA GLU A 36 7.06 9.36 4.76
C GLU A 36 7.63 8.02 4.25
N ILE A 37 8.64 8.06 3.39
CA ILE A 37 9.38 6.86 2.97
C ILE A 37 10.04 6.17 4.15
N ALA A 38 10.74 6.93 5.01
CA ALA A 38 11.39 6.38 6.20
C ALA A 38 10.38 5.73 7.15
N ALA A 39 9.20 6.33 7.33
CA ALA A 39 8.13 5.78 8.14
C ALA A 39 7.62 4.44 7.60
N VAL A 40 7.40 4.34 6.29
CA VAL A 40 6.98 3.08 5.64
C VAL A 40 8.03 1.99 5.85
N LEU A 41 9.33 2.30 5.62
CA LEU A 41 10.40 1.33 5.76
C LEU A 41 10.58 0.86 7.20
N LYS A 42 10.55 1.78 8.18
CA LYS A 42 10.65 1.44 9.61
C LYS A 42 9.44 0.66 10.11
N THR A 43 8.24 1.00 9.64
CA THR A 43 7.02 0.24 9.96
C THR A 43 7.10 -1.18 9.39
N ALA A 44 7.62 -1.34 8.18
CA ALA A 44 7.83 -2.67 7.59
C ALA A 44 8.84 -3.51 8.40
N ASP A 45 9.92 -2.90 8.90
CA ASP A 45 10.87 -3.58 9.80
C ASP A 45 10.22 -3.97 11.13
N ALA A 46 9.42 -3.08 11.73
CA ALA A 46 8.69 -3.37 12.96
C ALA A 46 7.71 -4.54 12.78
N LEU A 47 6.91 -4.52 11.71
CA LEU A 47 5.96 -5.61 11.39
C LEU A 47 6.69 -6.93 11.11
N ARG A 48 7.82 -6.89 10.42
CA ARG A 48 8.68 -8.06 10.21
C ARG A 48 9.25 -8.60 11.52
N HIS A 49 9.68 -7.73 12.42
CA HIS A 49 10.16 -8.12 13.76
C HIS A 49 9.06 -8.80 14.56
N LEU A 50 7.85 -8.22 14.61
CA LEU A 50 6.69 -8.83 15.27
C LEU A 50 6.39 -10.22 14.71
N ARG A 51 6.32 -10.34 13.38
CA ARG A 51 6.05 -11.62 12.71
C ARG A 51 7.11 -12.68 13.02
N ASN A 52 8.40 -12.32 12.97
CA ASN A 52 9.51 -13.26 13.24
C ASN A 52 9.48 -13.79 14.67
N ASN A 53 8.96 -13.02 15.61
CA ASN A 53 8.80 -13.38 17.02
C ASN A 53 7.40 -13.95 17.36
N ASN A 54 6.59 -14.24 16.33
CA ASN A 54 5.23 -14.76 16.50
C ASN A 54 4.33 -13.85 17.36
N ILE A 55 4.55 -12.53 17.28
CA ILE A 55 3.72 -11.52 17.94
C ILE A 55 2.74 -10.99 16.89
N SER A 56 1.46 -10.98 17.24
CA SER A 56 0.42 -10.51 16.33
C SER A 56 0.54 -9.00 16.08
N PRO A 57 0.64 -8.54 14.82
CA PRO A 57 0.58 -7.12 14.47
C PRO A 57 -0.84 -6.62 14.22
N ARG A 58 -1.85 -7.36 14.70
CA ARG A 58 -3.27 -7.09 14.46
C ARG A 58 -3.68 -5.75 15.08
N ILE A 59 -4.16 -4.82 14.25
CA ILE A 59 -4.68 -3.51 14.66
C ILE A 59 -6.19 -3.37 14.41
N PHE A 60 -6.75 -4.23 13.56
CA PHE A 60 -8.19 -4.30 13.29
C PHE A 60 -8.78 -5.56 13.92
N ASP A 61 -9.86 -5.42 14.67
CA ASP A 61 -10.60 -6.58 15.18
C ASP A 61 -11.42 -7.25 14.07
N SER A 62 -11.91 -6.44 13.15
CA SER A 62 -12.65 -6.84 11.95
C SER A 62 -12.47 -5.80 10.86
N GLY A 63 -12.96 -6.08 9.66
CA GLY A 63 -12.95 -5.15 8.55
C GLY A 63 -12.55 -5.84 7.24
N LEU A 64 -12.57 -5.08 6.17
CA LEU A 64 -12.35 -5.57 4.82
C LEU A 64 -11.26 -4.77 4.12
N ALA A 65 -10.38 -5.48 3.44
CA ALA A 65 -9.47 -4.91 2.46
C ALA A 65 -9.89 -5.39 1.06
N VAL A 66 -10.09 -4.47 0.13
CA VAL A 66 -10.41 -4.80 -1.26
C VAL A 66 -9.15 -4.79 -2.10
N SER A 67 -9.02 -5.79 -2.98
CA SER A 67 -7.99 -5.78 -4.02
C SER A 67 -8.63 -5.79 -5.40
N ILE A 68 -8.10 -4.94 -6.30
CA ILE A 68 -8.51 -4.83 -7.69
C ILE A 68 -7.31 -5.16 -8.55
N PHE A 69 -7.37 -6.25 -9.29
CA PHE A 69 -6.32 -6.68 -10.19
C PHE A 69 -6.84 -6.69 -11.63
N ARG A 70 -6.49 -5.67 -12.38
CA ARG A 70 -6.82 -5.57 -13.81
C ARG A 70 -5.82 -6.29 -14.69
N ASP A 71 -4.71 -6.73 -14.08
CA ASP A 71 -3.66 -7.53 -14.70
C ASP A 71 -3.35 -8.80 -13.87
N ASN A 72 -2.68 -9.77 -14.50
CA ASN A 72 -2.28 -11.02 -13.87
C ASN A 72 -1.14 -10.81 -12.88
N SER A 73 -1.31 -11.30 -11.67
CA SER A 73 -0.26 -11.29 -10.65
C SER A 73 -0.47 -12.42 -9.65
N THR A 74 0.58 -13.16 -9.36
CA THR A 74 0.58 -14.17 -8.30
C THR A 74 1.16 -13.58 -7.01
N ARG A 75 2.37 -13.05 -7.08
CA ARG A 75 3.09 -12.55 -5.89
C ARG A 75 2.35 -11.41 -5.20
N THR A 76 1.91 -10.41 -5.94
CA THR A 76 1.23 -9.23 -5.38
C THR A 76 -0.12 -9.61 -4.74
N ARG A 77 -0.89 -10.50 -5.36
CA ARG A 77 -2.15 -11.01 -4.77
C ARG A 77 -1.91 -11.62 -3.39
N PHE A 78 -0.96 -12.55 -3.30
CA PHE A 78 -0.66 -13.23 -2.04
C PHE A 78 -0.01 -12.30 -1.00
N SER A 79 0.87 -11.38 -1.40
CA SER A 79 1.50 -10.45 -0.47
C SER A 79 0.49 -9.45 0.11
N TYR A 80 -0.39 -8.90 -0.72
CA TYR A 80 -1.48 -8.02 -0.25
C TYR A 80 -2.42 -8.76 0.70
N ALA A 81 -2.92 -9.92 0.28
CA ALA A 81 -3.82 -10.72 1.12
C ALA A 81 -3.18 -11.11 2.45
N SER A 82 -1.89 -11.52 2.44
CA SER A 82 -1.16 -11.85 3.66
C SER A 82 -1.00 -10.65 4.58
N ALA A 83 -0.66 -9.48 4.04
CA ALA A 83 -0.48 -8.24 4.82
C ALA A 83 -1.79 -7.80 5.46
N ALA A 84 -2.87 -7.73 4.69
CA ALA A 84 -4.20 -7.34 5.18
C ALA A 84 -4.69 -8.30 6.29
N ASN A 85 -4.54 -9.61 6.08
CA ASN A 85 -4.93 -10.61 7.06
C ASN A 85 -4.11 -10.52 8.36
N MET A 86 -2.79 -10.26 8.26
CA MET A 86 -1.95 -10.05 9.45
C MET A 86 -2.41 -8.84 10.27
N LEU A 87 -2.87 -7.77 9.62
CA LEU A 87 -3.40 -6.58 10.30
C LEU A 87 -4.82 -6.79 10.86
N GLY A 88 -5.50 -7.87 10.49
CA GLY A 88 -6.83 -8.23 10.98
C GLY A 88 -7.97 -8.03 9.99
N LEU A 89 -7.67 -7.62 8.76
CA LEU A 89 -8.65 -7.43 7.70
C LEU A 89 -8.90 -8.72 6.92
N ALA A 90 -10.15 -9.01 6.60
CA ALA A 90 -10.48 -9.98 5.57
C ALA A 90 -10.15 -9.38 4.18
N VAL A 91 -9.92 -10.23 3.18
CA VAL A 91 -9.62 -9.76 1.83
C VAL A 91 -10.72 -10.17 0.87
N GLN A 92 -11.25 -9.20 0.13
CA GLN A 92 -12.15 -9.41 -0.98
C GLN A 92 -11.49 -8.93 -2.27
N GLU A 93 -11.33 -9.82 -3.23
CA GLU A 93 -10.91 -9.44 -4.57
C GLU A 93 -12.14 -9.01 -5.37
N LEU A 94 -12.08 -7.82 -5.98
CA LEU A 94 -13.07 -7.34 -6.94
C LEU A 94 -12.65 -7.81 -8.34
N ASP A 95 -13.41 -8.75 -8.88
CA ASP A 95 -13.31 -9.18 -10.29
C ASP A 95 -14.29 -8.33 -11.11
N GLU A 96 -13.77 -7.37 -11.88
CA GLU A 96 -14.58 -6.45 -12.70
C GLU A 96 -15.50 -7.22 -13.67
N LYS A 97 -15.07 -8.39 -14.16
CA LYS A 97 -15.89 -9.22 -15.08
C LYS A 97 -17.09 -9.86 -14.40
N LYS A 98 -17.08 -9.95 -13.08
CA LYS A 98 -18.16 -10.53 -12.26
C LYS A 98 -18.91 -9.47 -11.45
N SER A 99 -18.61 -8.21 -11.67
CA SER A 99 -19.25 -7.06 -11.02
C SER A 99 -20.17 -6.31 -11.98
N GLN A 100 -20.89 -5.32 -11.48
CA GLN A 100 -21.73 -4.45 -12.31
C GLN A 100 -20.91 -3.56 -13.26
N ILE A 101 -19.60 -3.44 -13.07
CA ILE A 101 -18.68 -2.78 -14.01
C ILE A 101 -18.84 -3.41 -15.41
N ALA A 102 -18.98 -4.72 -15.49
CA ALA A 102 -19.22 -5.42 -16.76
C ALA A 102 -20.56 -5.02 -17.44
N HIS A 103 -21.46 -4.37 -16.72
CA HIS A 103 -22.75 -3.88 -17.21
C HIS A 103 -22.84 -2.35 -17.26
N GLY A 104 -21.72 -1.64 -17.15
CA GLY A 104 -21.63 -0.20 -17.33
C GLY A 104 -21.62 0.64 -16.05
N GLU A 105 -21.44 0.03 -14.87
CA GLU A 105 -21.17 0.77 -13.63
C GLU A 105 -19.87 1.55 -13.80
N THR A 106 -19.89 2.82 -13.40
CA THR A 106 -18.74 3.70 -13.55
C THR A 106 -17.70 3.46 -12.44
N VAL A 107 -16.47 3.91 -12.66
CA VAL A 107 -15.38 3.87 -11.65
C VAL A 107 -15.83 4.54 -10.37
N ARG A 108 -16.47 5.72 -10.48
CA ARG A 108 -16.98 6.49 -9.34
C ARG A 108 -18.03 5.71 -8.54
N GLU A 109 -19.02 5.13 -9.20
CA GLU A 109 -20.08 4.34 -8.54
C GLU A 109 -19.49 3.16 -7.78
N THR A 110 -18.57 2.41 -8.42
CA THR A 110 -17.90 1.28 -7.78
C THR A 110 -17.04 1.75 -6.61
N ALA A 111 -16.23 2.80 -6.77
CA ALA A 111 -15.39 3.35 -5.70
C ALA A 111 -16.24 3.78 -4.49
N CYS A 112 -17.32 4.50 -4.73
CA CYS A 112 -18.27 4.91 -3.70
C CYS A 112 -18.84 3.70 -2.94
N LEU A 113 -19.37 2.70 -3.67
CA LEU A 113 -19.99 1.53 -3.05
C LEU A 113 -19.03 0.71 -2.19
N ILE A 114 -17.82 0.43 -2.68
CA ILE A 114 -16.85 -0.37 -1.92
C ILE A 114 -16.29 0.40 -0.73
N SER A 115 -16.18 1.72 -0.81
CA SER A 115 -15.61 2.56 0.24
C SER A 115 -16.40 2.53 1.55
N PHE A 116 -17.72 2.34 1.49
CA PHE A 116 -18.55 2.18 2.69
C PHE A 116 -18.24 0.92 3.50
N LEU A 117 -17.60 -0.06 2.89
CA LEU A 117 -17.44 -1.41 3.43
C LEU A 117 -15.98 -1.79 3.69
N THR A 118 -15.04 -0.87 3.39
CA THR A 118 -13.60 -1.22 3.38
C THR A 118 -12.74 -0.22 4.14
N GLU A 119 -11.66 -0.71 4.72
CA GLU A 119 -10.62 0.10 5.36
C GLU A 119 -9.44 0.37 4.44
N ALA A 120 -9.23 -0.51 3.44
CA ALA A 120 -8.11 -0.37 2.50
C ALA A 120 -8.47 -0.89 1.11
N ILE A 121 -7.97 -0.21 0.09
CA ILE A 121 -8.13 -0.59 -1.32
C ILE A 121 -6.74 -0.70 -1.96
N GLY A 122 -6.39 -1.89 -2.44
CA GLY A 122 -5.16 -2.12 -3.20
C GLY A 122 -5.48 -2.31 -4.68
N ILE A 123 -4.85 -1.52 -5.56
CA ILE A 123 -5.09 -1.58 -7.00
C ILE A 123 -3.81 -1.93 -7.75
N ARG A 124 -3.92 -2.87 -8.68
CA ARG A 124 -2.90 -3.17 -9.69
C ARG A 124 -3.49 -3.04 -11.09
N ASP A 125 -2.91 -2.15 -11.89
CA ASP A 125 -3.24 -1.96 -13.30
C ASP A 125 -2.00 -1.46 -14.06
N ASP A 126 -1.23 -2.38 -14.64
CA ASP A 126 -0.02 -2.09 -15.42
C ASP A 126 -0.13 -2.60 -16.86
N MET A 127 -1.36 -2.83 -17.35
CA MET A 127 -1.60 -3.43 -18.65
C MET A 127 -1.30 -2.45 -19.81
N TYR A 128 -1.67 -1.18 -19.67
CA TYR A 128 -1.53 -0.18 -20.72
C TYR A 128 -0.92 1.12 -20.19
N ILE A 129 0.07 1.64 -20.93
CA ILE A 129 0.72 2.92 -20.62
C ILE A 129 -0.29 4.06 -20.68
N GLY A 130 -0.35 4.87 -19.63
CA GLY A 130 -1.25 6.03 -19.48
C GLY A 130 -2.58 5.71 -18.81
N GLU A 131 -2.93 4.44 -18.61
CA GLU A 131 -4.25 4.06 -18.11
C GLU A 131 -4.26 3.74 -16.60
N GLY A 132 -3.34 2.91 -16.13
CA GLY A 132 -3.39 2.40 -14.76
C GLY A 132 -3.31 3.48 -13.68
N HIS A 133 -2.36 4.39 -13.79
CA HIS A 133 -2.27 5.51 -12.86
C HIS A 133 -3.47 6.46 -12.99
N THR A 134 -3.99 6.65 -14.20
CA THR A 134 -5.19 7.48 -14.43
C THR A 134 -6.41 6.89 -13.74
N TYR A 135 -6.62 5.58 -13.87
CA TYR A 135 -7.67 4.87 -13.17
C TYR A 135 -7.55 5.02 -11.64
N MET A 136 -6.35 4.83 -11.08
CA MET A 136 -6.13 5.00 -9.64
C MET A 136 -6.42 6.42 -9.16
N LYS A 137 -6.07 7.45 -9.95
CA LYS A 137 -6.43 8.84 -9.63
C LYS A 137 -7.93 9.09 -9.64
N GLU A 138 -8.65 8.49 -10.57
CA GLU A 138 -10.11 8.60 -10.63
C GLU A 138 -10.76 7.97 -9.40
N VAL A 139 -10.31 6.78 -8.99
CA VAL A 139 -10.75 6.15 -7.74
C VAL A 139 -10.45 7.05 -6.53
N ALA A 140 -9.21 7.53 -6.41
CA ALA A 140 -8.79 8.39 -5.29
C ALA A 140 -9.63 9.68 -5.21
N ALA A 141 -9.88 10.33 -6.36
CA ALA A 141 -10.70 11.55 -6.42
C ALA A 141 -12.14 11.27 -6.00
N SER A 142 -12.70 10.12 -6.37
CA SER A 142 -14.06 9.72 -5.94
C SER A 142 -14.13 9.53 -4.43
N LEU A 143 -13.11 8.89 -3.83
CA LEU A 143 -13.04 8.72 -2.36
C LEU A 143 -12.92 10.06 -1.63
N ASP A 144 -12.12 10.99 -2.17
CA ASP A 144 -11.96 12.33 -1.60
C ASP A 144 -13.27 13.13 -1.65
N GLU A 145 -13.99 13.08 -2.78
CA GLU A 145 -15.28 13.75 -2.96
C GLU A 145 -16.31 13.19 -1.97
N ASP A 146 -16.50 11.87 -1.95
CA ASP A 146 -17.48 11.22 -1.07
C ASP A 146 -17.18 11.45 0.42
N PHE A 147 -15.91 11.51 0.80
CA PHE A 147 -15.51 11.83 2.17
C PHE A 147 -15.76 13.32 2.50
N SER A 148 -15.40 14.22 1.58
CA SER A 148 -15.62 15.68 1.78
C SER A 148 -17.10 16.04 1.84
N ASP A 149 -17.95 15.34 1.11
CA ASP A 149 -19.40 15.51 1.09
C ASP A 149 -20.09 14.86 2.31
N GLY A 150 -19.31 14.23 3.19
CA GLY A 150 -19.82 13.59 4.40
C GLY A 150 -20.61 12.29 4.15
N LEU A 151 -20.49 11.72 2.97
CA LEU A 151 -21.10 10.43 2.62
C LEU A 151 -20.37 9.27 3.31
N LEU A 152 -19.06 9.38 3.49
CA LEU A 152 -18.22 8.35 4.14
C LEU A 152 -17.92 8.77 5.59
N PRO A 153 -18.12 7.89 6.58
CA PRO A 153 -17.70 8.14 7.96
C PRO A 153 -16.18 8.08 8.14
N SER A 154 -15.49 7.35 7.28
CA SER A 154 -14.04 7.26 7.17
C SER A 154 -13.64 7.02 5.72
N ARG A 155 -12.49 7.55 5.31
CA ARG A 155 -11.95 7.34 3.98
C ARG A 155 -11.02 6.13 4.00
N PRO A 156 -11.26 5.10 3.17
CA PRO A 156 -10.32 3.97 3.07
C PRO A 156 -8.97 4.42 2.51
N ALA A 157 -7.89 3.82 3.00
CA ALA A 157 -6.56 4.06 2.46
C ALA A 157 -6.40 3.35 1.11
N MET A 158 -5.86 4.06 0.11
CA MET A 158 -5.59 3.45 -1.20
C MET A 158 -4.09 3.25 -1.42
N VAL A 159 -3.74 2.07 -1.93
CA VAL A 159 -2.35 1.66 -2.19
C VAL A 159 -2.21 1.19 -3.64
N ASN A 160 -1.28 1.80 -4.36
CA ASN A 160 -0.84 1.31 -5.66
C ASN A 160 -0.01 0.04 -5.49
N LEU A 161 -0.53 -1.07 -5.97
CA LEU A 161 0.15 -2.36 -5.96
C LEU A 161 1.03 -2.59 -7.19
N GLN A 162 0.81 -1.87 -8.24
CA GLN A 162 1.59 -1.59 -9.45
C GLN A 162 0.70 -0.87 -10.46
N CYS A 163 1.21 0.18 -11.08
CA CYS A 163 0.59 0.79 -12.26
C CYS A 163 1.63 0.91 -13.39
N ASP A 164 1.22 1.50 -14.50
CA ASP A 164 2.06 1.78 -15.67
C ASP A 164 3.24 2.72 -15.37
N LEU A 165 3.18 3.50 -14.29
CA LEU A 165 4.23 4.45 -13.91
C LEU A 165 5.14 3.93 -12.79
N ASP A 166 4.58 3.23 -11.80
CA ASP A 166 5.32 2.87 -10.57
C ASP A 166 4.83 1.55 -9.96
N HIS A 167 5.75 0.89 -9.26
CA HIS A 167 5.46 -0.23 -8.38
C HIS A 167 5.96 0.07 -6.96
N PRO A 168 5.27 1.00 -6.23
CA PRO A 168 5.79 1.55 -4.98
C PRO A 168 6.07 0.49 -3.92
N THR A 169 5.21 -0.53 -3.80
CA THR A 169 5.41 -1.61 -2.82
C THR A 169 6.67 -2.44 -3.11
N GLN A 170 7.00 -2.68 -4.39
CA GLN A 170 8.23 -3.38 -4.76
C GLN A 170 9.45 -2.51 -4.49
N ILE A 171 9.41 -1.22 -4.87
CA ILE A 171 10.51 -0.29 -4.61
C ILE A 171 10.81 -0.16 -3.12
N MET A 172 9.78 -0.07 -2.28
CA MET A 172 9.96 -0.06 -0.82
C MET A 172 10.61 -1.36 -0.32
N ALA A 173 10.18 -2.51 -0.81
CA ALA A 173 10.74 -3.79 -0.43
C ALA A 173 12.22 -3.92 -0.84
N ASP A 174 12.57 -3.54 -2.07
CA ASP A 174 13.94 -3.59 -2.58
C ASP A 174 14.84 -2.60 -1.84
N THR A 175 14.36 -1.38 -1.59
CA THR A 175 15.09 -0.36 -0.82
C THR A 175 15.37 -0.86 0.59
N LEU A 176 14.36 -1.40 1.27
CA LEU A 176 14.52 -1.96 2.61
C LEU A 176 15.51 -3.12 2.63
N HIS A 177 15.46 -3.99 1.62
CA HIS A 177 16.43 -5.08 1.48
C HIS A 177 17.87 -4.55 1.35
N LEU A 178 18.09 -3.54 0.49
CA LEU A 178 19.41 -2.92 0.32
C LEU A 178 19.90 -2.26 1.61
N ILE A 179 19.05 -1.48 2.29
CA ILE A 179 19.38 -0.84 3.56
C ILE A 179 19.84 -1.88 4.58
N ASN A 180 19.08 -2.96 4.73
CA ASN A 180 19.39 -4.02 5.68
C ASN A 180 20.65 -4.81 5.29
N HIS A 181 20.86 -5.07 3.99
CA HIS A 181 22.04 -5.78 3.49
C HIS A 181 23.33 -4.99 3.73
N PHE A 182 23.30 -3.67 3.53
CA PHE A 182 24.47 -2.80 3.69
C PHE A 182 24.58 -2.16 5.10
N GLY A 183 23.59 -2.42 5.97
CA GLY A 183 23.62 -1.98 7.37
C GLY A 183 23.32 -0.51 7.59
N GLY A 184 22.61 0.14 6.66
CA GLY A 184 22.16 1.54 6.78
C GLY A 184 22.05 2.24 5.45
N VAL A 185 21.19 3.26 5.36
CA VAL A 185 21.00 4.06 4.14
C VAL A 185 22.28 4.83 3.75
N GLU A 186 23.04 5.29 4.71
CA GLU A 186 24.31 6.00 4.53
C GLU A 186 25.37 5.13 3.82
N ASN A 187 25.28 3.83 4.00
CA ASN A 187 26.19 2.85 3.40
C ASN A 187 25.86 2.53 1.94
N LEU A 188 24.75 3.02 1.42
CA LEU A 188 24.38 2.89 0.01
C LEU A 188 25.14 3.87 -0.89
N LYS A 189 25.69 4.93 -0.31
CA LYS A 189 26.44 5.93 -1.09
C LYS A 189 27.60 5.30 -1.85
N GLY A 190 27.65 5.53 -3.15
CA GLY A 190 28.69 5.02 -4.05
C GLY A 190 28.52 3.56 -4.46
N LYS A 191 27.50 2.85 -4.01
CA LYS A 191 27.19 1.51 -4.51
C LYS A 191 26.67 1.58 -5.94
N LYS A 192 27.06 0.59 -6.74
CA LYS A 192 26.52 0.43 -8.10
C LYS A 192 25.42 -0.61 -8.06
N VAL A 193 24.25 -0.24 -8.51
CA VAL A 193 23.10 -1.13 -8.65
C VAL A 193 22.83 -1.33 -10.12
N ALA A 194 22.76 -2.59 -10.57
CA ALA A 194 22.29 -2.93 -11.90
C ALA A 194 20.84 -3.41 -11.80
N MET A 195 19.98 -2.83 -12.61
CA MET A 195 18.60 -3.28 -12.75
C MET A 195 18.44 -3.94 -14.12
N SER A 196 17.81 -5.10 -14.14
CA SER A 196 17.44 -5.79 -15.37
C SER A 196 16.08 -6.46 -15.19
N TRP A 197 15.38 -6.66 -16.27
CA TRP A 197 14.14 -7.42 -16.29
C TRP A 197 14.17 -8.44 -17.43
N ALA A 198 13.46 -9.52 -17.25
CA ALA A 198 13.29 -10.55 -18.27
C ALA A 198 11.84 -10.49 -18.80
N TYR A 199 11.70 -10.88 -20.06
CA TYR A 199 10.41 -11.06 -20.72
C TYR A 199 9.79 -12.42 -20.36
#